data_ff9df6146f0cd1477f4e43358fc2c932
#
_entry.id   ff9df6146f0cd1477f4e43358fc2c932
#
_cell.length_a   1.000
_cell.length_b   1.000
_cell.length_c   1.000
_cell.angle_alpha   90.00
_cell.angle_beta   90.00
_cell.angle_gamma   90.00
#
_symmetry.space_group_name_H-M   'P 1'
#
loop_
_entity.id
_entity.type
_entity.pdbx_description
1 polymer ?
#
loop_
_entity_poly.entity_id
_entity_poly.type
_entity_poly.pdbx_seq_one_letter_code
_entity_poly.pdbx_strand_id
1 'polypeptide(L)'
;VAGPGRVSRPGADAPYTGYELGKPYDEMFTREGKARAPYAALDSRLSTLPLEELNRRQQACEQSFLHQGITFTVYNDNRATERIIPTDLLPRIVTAKEWDRIERGLTQRILALNLFLRDIYGDSRVLKDGVVPRSMIYGSKHYRREMRGLPVPHGAYVNICGSDLVRNEAGDFVVLEDNLRVPSGVSYMLANRDAVRRAFPAVFRSMGVRPIEHYPLELLATLRSLVPFHEDVSIAILTPGVFNSAYFEHAFLARQMGVELVE
;
A
#
# COMPACT_ATOMS: atom_id res chain seq x y z
N VAL A 1 14.80 12.10 33.25
CA VAL A 1 14.13 11.59 32.03
C VAL A 1 13.11 12.66 31.66
N ALA A 2 13.32 13.39 30.55
CA ALA A 2 12.36 14.37 30.07
C ALA A 2 11.04 13.64 29.77
N GLY A 3 9.92 14.17 30.26
CA GLY A 3 8.58 13.65 29.97
C GLY A 3 8.27 13.68 28.47
N PRO A 4 7.19 13.01 28.01
CA PRO A 4 6.79 13.04 26.61
C PRO A 4 6.58 14.49 26.17
N GLY A 5 7.14 14.86 25.02
CA GLY A 5 6.95 16.17 24.43
C GLY A 5 5.46 16.37 24.09
N ARG A 6 4.99 17.61 24.15
CA ARG A 6 3.64 17.98 23.74
C ARG A 6 3.69 18.99 22.60
N VAL A 7 2.78 18.85 21.66
CA VAL A 7 2.57 19.87 20.64
C VAL A 7 1.78 21.01 21.28
N SER A 8 2.40 22.21 21.35
CA SER A 8 1.76 23.43 21.86
C SER A 8 1.41 24.33 20.69
N ARG A 9 0.14 24.74 20.60
CA ARG A 9 -0.32 25.71 19.61
C ARG A 9 -1.18 26.80 20.23
N PRO A 10 -1.11 28.02 19.70
CA PRO A 10 -2.00 29.10 20.14
C PRO A 10 -3.43 28.80 19.66
N GLY A 11 -4.37 28.87 20.61
CA GLY A 11 -5.81 28.66 20.39
C GLY A 11 -6.32 27.33 20.97
N ALA A 12 -7.43 27.40 21.70
CA ALA A 12 -8.04 26.21 22.33
C ALA A 12 -8.54 25.18 21.31
N ASP A 13 -8.91 25.61 20.10
CA ASP A 13 -9.45 24.80 19.02
C ASP A 13 -8.43 24.47 17.91
N ALA A 14 -7.14 24.75 18.14
CA ALA A 14 -6.12 24.44 17.15
C ALA A 14 -5.94 22.92 17.04
N PRO A 15 -5.84 22.38 15.82
CA PRO A 15 -5.53 20.97 15.60
C PRO A 15 -4.27 20.55 16.38
N TYR A 16 -4.30 19.35 16.95
CA TYR A 16 -3.22 18.78 17.78
C TYR A 16 -2.96 19.46 19.14
N THR A 17 -3.81 20.37 19.60
CA THR A 17 -3.70 20.91 20.97
C THR A 17 -3.75 19.75 21.97
N GLY A 18 -2.69 19.64 22.78
CA GLY A 18 -2.57 18.56 23.76
C GLY A 18 -2.12 17.21 23.21
N TYR A 19 -1.78 17.10 21.91
CA TYR A 19 -1.22 15.89 21.34
C TYR A 19 0.10 15.53 22.03
N GLU A 20 0.16 14.31 22.58
CA GLU A 20 1.31 13.79 23.29
C GLU A 20 2.19 12.93 22.38
N LEU A 21 3.46 13.31 22.29
CA LEU A 21 4.45 12.56 21.52
C LEU A 21 4.85 11.30 22.31
N GLY A 22 4.46 10.13 21.80
CA GLY A 22 4.80 8.84 22.37
C GLY A 22 6.27 8.44 22.18
N LYS A 23 6.62 7.22 22.59
CA LYS A 23 7.96 6.63 22.34
C LYS A 23 8.23 6.35 20.87
N PRO A 24 7.26 5.85 20.06
CA PRO A 24 7.46 5.58 18.65
C PRO A 24 7.92 6.83 17.88
N TYR A 25 8.46 6.61 16.69
CA TYR A 25 8.79 7.71 15.79
C TYR A 25 7.51 8.40 15.34
N ASP A 26 7.41 9.70 15.64
CA ASP A 26 6.34 10.52 15.13
C ASP A 26 6.74 11.08 13.76
N GLU A 27 5.90 10.85 12.75
CA GLU A 27 6.23 11.23 11.36
C GLU A 27 6.09 12.74 11.14
N MET A 28 5.15 13.39 11.83
CA MET A 28 4.85 14.80 11.64
C MET A 28 5.66 15.71 12.55
N PHE A 29 5.91 15.29 13.79
CA PHE A 29 6.54 16.15 14.80
C PHE A 29 7.89 15.62 15.27
N THR A 30 8.78 16.55 15.62
CA THR A 30 10.01 16.24 16.35
C THR A 30 9.69 16.01 17.83
N ARG A 31 10.67 15.52 18.59
CA ARG A 31 10.52 15.35 20.06
C ARG A 31 10.21 16.66 20.80
N GLU A 32 10.59 17.80 20.22
CA GLU A 32 10.32 19.14 20.74
C GLU A 32 8.94 19.68 20.32
N GLY A 33 8.12 18.88 19.64
CA GLY A 33 6.78 19.28 19.18
C GLY A 33 6.77 20.21 17.96
N LYS A 34 7.89 20.31 17.24
CA LYS A 34 7.98 21.10 16.00
C LYS A 34 7.67 20.23 14.79
N ALA A 35 6.94 20.77 13.82
CA ALA A 35 6.70 20.07 12.56
C ALA A 35 8.03 19.76 11.86
N ARG A 36 8.17 18.52 11.37
CA ARG A 36 9.29 18.12 10.52
C ARG A 36 9.21 18.81 9.17
N ALA A 37 10.34 19.06 8.54
CA ALA A 37 10.41 19.79 7.27
C ALA A 37 9.46 19.25 6.18
N PRO A 38 9.31 17.93 5.97
CA PRO A 38 8.35 17.40 4.97
C PRO A 38 6.90 17.78 5.27
N TYR A 39 6.55 17.99 6.53
CA TYR A 39 5.19 18.29 6.96
C TYR A 39 4.91 19.79 7.13
N ALA A 40 5.90 20.66 6.95
CA ALA A 40 5.77 22.10 7.24
C ALA A 40 4.62 22.76 6.45
N ALA A 41 4.43 22.44 5.17
CA ALA A 41 3.36 23.00 4.36
C ALA A 41 1.97 22.50 4.80
N LEU A 42 1.85 21.20 5.10
CA LEU A 42 0.62 20.61 5.62
C LEU A 42 0.29 21.21 7.00
N ASP A 43 1.26 21.27 7.88
CA ASP A 43 1.13 21.82 9.22
C ASP A 43 0.69 23.28 9.21
N SER A 44 1.30 24.11 8.37
CA SER A 44 0.90 25.50 8.16
C SER A 44 -0.56 25.61 7.72
N ARG A 45 -1.01 24.75 6.82
CA ARG A 45 -2.39 24.74 6.36
C ARG A 45 -3.37 24.30 7.44
N LEU A 46 -3.06 23.22 8.15
CA LEU A 46 -3.90 22.70 9.23
C LEU A 46 -4.03 23.70 10.39
N SER A 47 -2.97 24.45 10.68
CA SER A 47 -3.00 25.48 11.73
C SER A 47 -3.96 26.64 11.42
N THR A 48 -4.31 26.84 10.16
CA THR A 48 -5.25 27.88 9.71
C THR A 48 -6.67 27.37 9.51
N LEU A 49 -6.91 26.06 9.63
CA LEU A 49 -8.22 25.45 9.46
C LEU A 49 -8.93 25.32 10.81
N PRO A 50 -10.17 25.81 10.94
CA PRO A 50 -11.01 25.48 12.10
C PRO A 50 -11.23 23.95 12.18
N LEU A 51 -11.30 23.43 13.40
CA LEU A 51 -11.54 21.99 13.64
C LEU A 51 -12.86 21.53 13.00
N GLU A 52 -13.90 22.38 13.02
CA GLU A 52 -15.18 22.13 12.37
C GLU A 52 -15.02 21.89 10.85
N GLU A 53 -14.19 22.69 10.19
CA GLU A 53 -13.93 22.54 8.75
C GLU A 53 -13.16 21.23 8.46
N LEU A 54 -12.21 20.85 9.31
CA LEU A 54 -11.51 19.59 9.19
C LEU A 54 -12.48 18.40 9.34
N ASN A 55 -13.35 18.45 10.35
CA ASN A 55 -14.39 17.43 10.56
C ASN A 55 -15.36 17.36 9.37
N ARG A 56 -15.76 18.49 8.80
CA ARG A 56 -16.61 18.54 7.61
C ARG A 56 -15.95 17.84 6.40
N ARG A 57 -14.65 18.05 6.20
CA ARG A 57 -13.89 17.39 5.13
C ARG A 57 -13.76 15.89 5.35
N GLN A 58 -13.52 15.47 6.60
CA GLN A 58 -13.50 14.06 6.97
C GLN A 58 -14.84 13.39 6.65
N GLN A 59 -15.96 13.98 7.06
CA GLN A 59 -17.29 13.46 6.78
C GLN A 59 -17.59 13.42 5.26
N ALA A 60 -17.18 14.45 4.50
CA ALA A 60 -17.34 14.45 3.06
C ALA A 60 -16.53 13.33 2.38
N CYS A 61 -15.33 13.03 2.88
CA CYS A 61 -14.53 11.92 2.42
C CYS A 61 -15.22 10.57 2.70
N GLU A 62 -15.69 10.36 3.92
CA GLU A 62 -16.41 9.14 4.33
C GLU A 62 -17.68 8.92 3.50
N GLN A 63 -18.48 9.98 3.29
CA GLN A 63 -19.65 9.91 2.42
C GLN A 63 -19.27 9.58 0.97
N SER A 64 -18.20 10.18 0.46
CA SER A 64 -17.69 9.87 -0.87
C SER A 64 -17.28 8.40 -1.01
N PHE A 65 -16.65 7.84 0.01
CA PHE A 65 -16.26 6.44 0.04
C PHE A 65 -17.49 5.52 0.05
N LEU A 66 -18.48 5.85 0.87
CA LEU A 66 -19.75 5.10 0.90
C LEU A 66 -20.44 5.09 -0.45
N HIS A 67 -20.60 6.26 -1.09
CA HIS A 67 -21.23 6.37 -2.40
C HIS A 67 -20.47 5.66 -3.53
N GLN A 68 -19.15 5.52 -3.40
CA GLN A 68 -18.32 4.83 -4.39
C GLN A 68 -18.18 3.32 -4.09
N GLY A 69 -18.80 2.82 -3.01
CA GLY A 69 -18.66 1.44 -2.58
C GLY A 69 -17.25 1.07 -2.13
N ILE A 70 -16.49 2.07 -1.63
CA ILE A 70 -15.14 1.83 -1.06
C ILE A 70 -15.30 1.30 0.34
N THR A 71 -15.68 0.04 0.41
CA THR A 71 -16.04 -0.66 1.63
C THR A 71 -15.24 -1.95 1.76
N PHE A 72 -15.22 -2.52 2.94
CA PHE A 72 -14.73 -3.86 3.18
C PHE A 72 -15.70 -4.61 4.09
N THR A 73 -15.77 -5.91 3.89
CA THR A 73 -16.63 -6.76 4.68
C THR A 73 -15.87 -7.35 5.86
N VAL A 74 -16.36 -7.08 7.07
CA VAL A 74 -15.86 -7.70 8.30
C VAL A 74 -16.75 -8.89 8.65
N TYR A 75 -16.15 -10.04 8.85
CA TYR A 75 -16.83 -11.25 9.27
C TYR A 75 -16.65 -11.42 10.79
N ASN A 76 -17.73 -11.20 11.55
CA ASN A 76 -17.78 -11.50 12.98
C ASN A 76 -18.93 -12.50 13.23
N ASP A 77 -18.65 -13.60 13.93
CA ASP A 77 -19.63 -14.57 14.44
C ASP A 77 -20.78 -14.90 13.47
N ASN A 78 -20.45 -15.30 12.23
CA ASN A 78 -21.39 -15.63 11.15
C ASN A 78 -22.23 -14.45 10.60
N ARG A 79 -21.84 -13.21 10.85
CA ARG A 79 -22.46 -12.03 10.24
C ARG A 79 -21.43 -11.27 9.43
N ALA A 80 -21.72 -11.07 8.15
CA ALA A 80 -20.99 -10.14 7.31
C ALA A 80 -21.51 -8.72 7.57
N THR A 81 -20.62 -7.82 7.94
CA THR A 81 -20.95 -6.40 8.11
C THR A 81 -20.08 -5.60 7.16
N GLU A 82 -20.72 -4.91 6.23
CA GLU A 82 -20.04 -3.98 5.35
C GLU A 82 -19.69 -2.71 6.11
N ARG A 83 -18.45 -2.27 6.03
CA ARG A 83 -17.95 -1.06 6.67
C ARG A 83 -17.15 -0.23 5.69
N ILE A 84 -17.23 1.09 5.84
CA ILE A 84 -16.33 2.00 5.16
C ILE A 84 -14.91 1.77 5.70
N ILE A 85 -13.93 1.82 4.83
CA ILE A 85 -12.52 1.79 5.26
C ILE A 85 -12.26 3.04 6.10
N PRO A 86 -11.75 2.89 7.33
CA PRO A 86 -11.33 4.02 8.13
C PRO A 86 -10.31 4.85 7.38
N THR A 87 -10.62 6.11 7.15
CA THR A 87 -9.78 7.04 6.39
C THR A 87 -9.33 8.16 7.29
N ASP A 88 -8.04 8.43 7.26
CA ASP A 88 -7.44 9.62 7.84
C ASP A 88 -7.10 10.61 6.73
N LEU A 89 -7.65 11.81 6.81
CA LEU A 89 -7.35 12.89 5.86
C LEU A 89 -5.91 13.41 5.98
N LEU A 90 -5.23 13.11 7.09
CA LEU A 90 -3.86 13.52 7.27
C LEU A 90 -2.92 12.57 6.51
N PRO A 91 -2.34 13.00 5.39
CA PRO A 91 -1.55 12.12 4.58
C PRO A 91 -0.20 11.82 5.25
N ARG A 92 0.20 10.56 5.20
CA ARG A 92 1.58 10.20 5.47
C ARG A 92 2.46 10.66 4.32
N ILE A 93 3.48 11.47 4.62
CA ILE A 93 4.38 12.04 3.62
C ILE A 93 5.66 11.21 3.55
N VAL A 94 5.89 10.58 2.40
CA VAL A 94 7.15 9.93 2.06
C VAL A 94 7.90 10.85 1.10
N THR A 95 9.07 11.34 1.49
CA THR A 95 9.87 12.23 0.65
C THR A 95 10.48 11.51 -0.55
N ALA A 96 10.81 12.22 -1.62
CA ALA A 96 11.48 11.64 -2.78
C ALA A 96 12.77 10.89 -2.39
N LYS A 97 13.57 11.45 -1.49
CA LYS A 97 14.81 10.83 -0.99
C LYS A 97 14.55 9.51 -0.24
N GLU A 98 13.50 9.47 0.58
CA GLU A 98 13.09 8.24 1.27
C GLU A 98 12.57 7.22 0.27
N TRP A 99 11.74 7.65 -0.69
CA TRP A 99 11.22 6.78 -1.72
C TRP A 99 12.33 6.15 -2.57
N ASP A 100 13.31 6.94 -3.01
CA ASP A 100 14.45 6.44 -3.80
C ASP A 100 15.26 5.37 -3.03
N ARG A 101 15.33 5.49 -1.68
CA ARG A 101 15.96 4.45 -0.84
C ARG A 101 15.09 3.20 -0.74
N ILE A 102 13.78 3.37 -0.54
CA ILE A 102 12.78 2.29 -0.49
C ILE A 102 12.80 1.53 -1.81
N GLU A 103 12.68 2.21 -2.92
CA GLU A 103 12.62 1.65 -4.27
C GLU A 103 13.86 0.78 -4.57
N ARG A 104 15.06 1.30 -4.30
CA ARG A 104 16.29 0.52 -4.47
C ARG A 104 16.34 -0.72 -3.59
N GLY A 105 15.94 -0.58 -2.32
CA GLY A 105 15.92 -1.70 -1.38
C GLY A 105 14.91 -2.77 -1.78
N LEU A 106 13.69 -2.37 -2.17
CA LEU A 106 12.66 -3.30 -2.63
C LEU A 106 13.02 -3.95 -3.96
N THR A 107 13.61 -3.23 -4.90
CA THR A 107 14.11 -3.81 -6.16
C THR A 107 15.12 -4.93 -5.89
N GLN A 108 16.12 -4.68 -5.05
CA GLN A 108 17.10 -5.70 -4.66
C GLN A 108 16.41 -6.91 -4.01
N ARG A 109 15.49 -6.66 -3.09
CA ARG A 109 14.76 -7.70 -2.35
C ARG A 109 13.91 -8.57 -3.26
N ILE A 110 13.11 -7.95 -4.15
CA ILE A 110 12.23 -8.67 -5.08
C ILE A 110 13.06 -9.49 -6.09
N LEU A 111 14.17 -8.95 -6.58
CA LEU A 111 15.09 -9.72 -7.42
C LEU A 111 15.64 -10.94 -6.68
N ALA A 112 16.06 -10.80 -5.43
CA ALA A 112 16.54 -11.92 -4.63
C ALA A 112 15.45 -12.98 -4.40
N LEU A 113 14.21 -12.58 -4.13
CA LEU A 113 13.06 -13.49 -3.99
C LEU A 113 12.75 -14.22 -5.29
N ASN A 114 12.79 -13.54 -6.44
CA ASN A 114 12.62 -14.20 -7.74
C ASN A 114 13.76 -15.19 -8.04
N LEU A 115 15.02 -14.86 -7.73
CA LEU A 115 16.15 -15.77 -7.88
C LEU A 115 16.02 -17.01 -6.97
N PHE A 116 15.54 -16.81 -5.75
CA PHE A 116 15.24 -17.91 -4.84
C PHE A 116 14.16 -18.85 -5.39
N LEU A 117 13.05 -18.30 -5.91
CA LEU A 117 11.98 -19.10 -6.53
C LEU A 117 12.50 -19.84 -7.76
N ARG A 118 13.28 -19.17 -8.61
CA ARG A 118 13.92 -19.78 -9.76
C ARG A 118 14.81 -20.97 -9.36
N ASP A 119 15.57 -20.83 -8.30
CA ASP A 119 16.44 -21.90 -7.82
C ASP A 119 15.65 -23.10 -7.27
N ILE A 120 14.64 -22.88 -6.40
CA ILE A 120 13.87 -23.99 -5.80
C ILE A 120 12.99 -24.74 -6.80
N TYR A 121 12.57 -24.09 -7.89
CA TYR A 121 11.84 -24.73 -8.99
C TYR A 121 12.75 -25.24 -10.11
N GLY A 122 14.05 -24.93 -10.07
CA GLY A 122 15.09 -25.38 -10.98
C GLY A 122 16.09 -26.33 -10.31
N ASP A 123 17.35 -25.87 -10.24
CA ASP A 123 18.50 -26.66 -9.77
C ASP A 123 18.45 -26.97 -8.27
N SER A 124 17.71 -26.21 -7.49
CA SER A 124 17.59 -26.32 -6.02
C SER A 124 18.95 -26.26 -5.30
N ARG A 125 19.84 -25.37 -5.72
CA ARG A 125 21.20 -25.21 -5.14
C ARG A 125 21.13 -24.82 -3.67
N VAL A 126 20.27 -23.86 -3.33
CA VAL A 126 20.05 -23.42 -1.95
C VAL A 126 19.67 -24.56 -0.99
N LEU A 127 19.00 -25.60 -1.51
CA LEU A 127 18.66 -26.81 -0.76
C LEU A 127 19.79 -27.85 -0.75
N LYS A 128 20.57 -27.94 -1.83
CA LYS A 128 21.74 -28.84 -1.93
C LYS A 128 22.86 -28.36 -1.01
N ASP A 129 23.06 -27.05 -0.97
CA ASP A 129 24.11 -26.41 -0.15
C ASP A 129 23.70 -26.28 1.33
N GLY A 130 22.47 -26.72 1.69
CA GLY A 130 22.00 -26.73 3.06
C GLY A 130 21.67 -25.34 3.64
N VAL A 131 21.57 -24.31 2.79
CA VAL A 131 21.21 -22.95 3.22
C VAL A 131 19.77 -22.90 3.71
N VAL A 132 18.87 -23.63 3.04
CA VAL A 132 17.47 -23.80 3.44
C VAL A 132 17.17 -25.29 3.61
N PRO A 133 16.56 -25.70 4.73
CA PRO A 133 16.15 -27.09 4.92
C PRO A 133 15.14 -27.55 3.86
N ARG A 134 15.38 -28.72 3.27
CA ARG A 134 14.48 -29.29 2.25
C ARG A 134 13.05 -29.45 2.74
N SER A 135 12.85 -29.76 4.02
CA SER A 135 11.53 -29.90 4.64
C SER A 135 10.72 -28.60 4.63
N MET A 136 11.37 -27.45 4.71
CA MET A 136 10.69 -26.14 4.64
C MET A 136 10.04 -25.91 3.26
N ILE A 137 10.69 -26.36 2.20
CA ILE A 137 10.19 -26.16 0.84
C ILE A 137 9.22 -27.28 0.46
N TYR A 138 9.68 -28.52 0.51
CA TYR A 138 8.89 -29.65 0.02
C TYR A 138 7.76 -30.07 0.97
N GLY A 139 7.83 -29.70 2.25
CA GLY A 139 6.75 -29.86 3.22
C GLY A 139 5.72 -28.73 3.18
N SER A 140 5.99 -27.64 2.46
CA SER A 140 5.05 -26.53 2.32
C SER A 140 3.89 -26.90 1.42
N LYS A 141 2.64 -26.69 1.87
CA LYS A 141 1.44 -26.82 1.06
C LYS A 141 1.37 -25.84 -0.12
N HIS A 142 2.20 -24.80 -0.11
CA HIS A 142 2.29 -23.78 -1.16
C HIS A 142 3.32 -24.11 -2.24
N TYR A 143 4.19 -25.11 -2.03
CA TYR A 143 5.11 -25.57 -3.05
C TYR A 143 4.34 -26.34 -4.13
N ARG A 144 4.49 -25.92 -5.39
CA ARG A 144 3.79 -26.49 -6.55
C ARG A 144 4.77 -27.31 -7.38
N ARG A 145 4.72 -28.62 -7.24
CA ARG A 145 5.62 -29.56 -7.97
C ARG A 145 5.50 -29.41 -9.49
N GLU A 146 4.32 -29.07 -9.96
CA GLU A 146 3.95 -28.88 -11.36
C GLU A 146 4.73 -27.74 -12.02
N MET A 147 5.19 -26.77 -11.22
CA MET A 147 5.97 -25.64 -11.71
C MET A 147 7.45 -25.95 -11.90
N ARG A 148 7.91 -27.13 -11.48
CA ARG A 148 9.32 -27.47 -11.55
C ARG A 148 9.80 -27.63 -12.98
N GLY A 149 10.83 -26.88 -13.35
CA GLY A 149 11.44 -26.94 -14.68
C GLY A 149 10.62 -26.26 -15.79
N LEU A 150 9.48 -25.63 -15.46
CA LEU A 150 8.72 -24.87 -16.45
C LEU A 150 9.44 -23.54 -16.77
N PRO A 151 9.52 -23.18 -18.06
CA PRO A 151 9.99 -21.86 -18.45
C PRO A 151 8.96 -20.81 -18.05
N VAL A 152 9.37 -19.90 -17.15
CA VAL A 152 8.53 -18.79 -16.70
C VAL A 152 8.80 -17.57 -17.58
N PRO A 153 7.77 -16.89 -18.11
CA PRO A 153 7.95 -15.69 -18.91
C PRO A 153 8.86 -14.66 -18.19
N HIS A 154 9.83 -14.11 -18.89
CA HIS A 154 10.85 -13.19 -18.37
C HIS A 154 11.67 -13.71 -17.17
N GLY A 155 11.51 -14.98 -16.79
CA GLY A 155 12.10 -15.52 -15.56
C GLY A 155 11.50 -14.93 -14.26
N ALA A 156 10.36 -14.26 -14.37
CA ALA A 156 9.68 -13.58 -13.27
C ALA A 156 8.61 -14.50 -12.65
N TYR A 157 8.93 -15.12 -11.53
CA TYR A 157 7.99 -15.93 -10.74
C TYR A 157 6.99 -15.07 -9.97
N VAL A 158 7.39 -13.85 -9.61
CA VAL A 158 6.57 -12.85 -8.91
C VAL A 158 6.42 -11.64 -9.84
N ASN A 159 5.23 -11.43 -10.34
CA ASN A 159 4.93 -10.30 -11.24
C ASN A 159 4.38 -9.09 -10.48
N ILE A 160 3.78 -9.31 -9.31
CA ILE A 160 3.24 -8.29 -8.43
C ILE A 160 3.67 -8.65 -7.01
N CYS A 161 4.27 -7.69 -6.31
CA CYS A 161 4.68 -7.84 -4.93
C CYS A 161 4.11 -6.69 -4.09
N GLY A 162 3.45 -7.02 -2.99
CA GLY A 162 3.05 -6.09 -1.94
C GLY A 162 4.01 -6.21 -0.76
N SER A 163 4.96 -5.31 -0.64
CA SER A 163 5.87 -5.27 0.51
C SER A 163 5.34 -4.32 1.56
N ASP A 164 5.08 -4.84 2.75
CA ASP A 164 4.63 -4.05 3.90
C ASP A 164 5.83 -3.41 4.59
N LEU A 165 5.75 -2.09 4.75
CA LEU A 165 6.81 -1.29 5.33
C LEU A 165 6.34 -0.65 6.64
N VAL A 166 7.20 -0.68 7.64
CA VAL A 166 7.00 0.03 8.90
C VAL A 166 8.18 0.95 9.18
N ARG A 167 7.92 2.03 9.92
CA ARG A 167 8.97 2.92 10.38
C ARG A 167 9.43 2.48 11.77
N ASN A 168 10.72 2.26 11.94
CA ASN A 168 11.29 1.95 13.25
C ASN A 168 11.45 3.22 14.11
N GLU A 169 11.89 3.09 15.36
CA GLU A 169 12.08 4.21 16.29
C GLU A 169 13.12 5.24 15.80
N ALA A 170 14.05 4.84 14.96
CA ALA A 170 15.06 5.74 14.37
C ALA A 170 14.50 6.51 13.14
N GLY A 171 13.31 6.15 12.66
CA GLY A 171 12.69 6.75 11.49
C GLY A 171 13.06 6.06 10.17
N ASP A 172 13.78 4.94 10.19
CA ASP A 172 14.09 4.16 9.00
C ASP A 172 12.93 3.25 8.62
N PHE A 173 12.69 3.11 7.31
CA PHE A 173 11.77 2.10 6.81
C PHE A 173 12.40 0.72 6.84
N VAL A 174 11.65 -0.24 7.37
CA VAL A 174 12.00 -1.66 7.40
C VAL A 174 10.87 -2.49 6.81
N VAL A 175 11.21 -3.60 6.14
CA VAL A 175 10.22 -4.52 5.58
C VAL A 175 9.66 -5.38 6.71
N LEU A 176 8.34 -5.41 6.84
CA LEU A 176 7.63 -6.31 7.75
C LEU A 176 7.38 -7.66 7.07
N GLU A 177 6.80 -7.65 5.86
CA GLU A 177 6.55 -8.84 5.07
C GLU A 177 6.50 -8.54 3.57
N ASP A 178 6.51 -9.59 2.75
CA ASP A 178 6.30 -9.53 1.31
C ASP A 178 5.13 -10.43 0.91
N ASN A 179 4.09 -9.84 0.34
CA ASN A 179 2.96 -10.55 -0.24
C ASN A 179 3.26 -10.81 -1.73
N LEU A 180 3.66 -12.05 -2.05
CA LEU A 180 4.18 -12.40 -3.38
C LEU A 180 3.14 -13.05 -4.31
N ARG A 181 1.93 -13.29 -3.85
CA ARG A 181 0.93 -14.00 -4.64
C ARG A 181 -0.22 -13.12 -5.10
N VAL A 182 -1.00 -12.61 -4.18
CA VAL A 182 -2.18 -11.77 -4.44
C VAL A 182 -2.19 -10.57 -3.49
N PRO A 183 -1.25 -9.63 -3.64
CA PRO A 183 -1.24 -8.45 -2.79
C PRO A 183 -2.53 -7.65 -3.00
N SER A 184 -3.02 -7.06 -1.92
CA SER A 184 -4.19 -6.19 -1.91
C SER A 184 -3.82 -4.79 -1.40
N GLY A 185 -4.72 -3.82 -1.59
CA GLY A 185 -4.58 -2.49 -1.02
C GLY A 185 -4.32 -1.37 -2.03
N VAL A 186 -3.86 -1.66 -3.25
CA VAL A 186 -3.52 -0.63 -4.24
C VAL A 186 -4.72 0.21 -4.65
N SER A 187 -5.90 -0.39 -4.79
CA SER A 187 -7.13 0.31 -5.15
C SER A 187 -7.55 1.27 -4.05
N TYR A 188 -7.43 0.85 -2.80
CA TYR A 188 -7.68 1.69 -1.63
C TYR A 188 -6.68 2.84 -1.53
N MET A 189 -5.41 2.57 -1.80
CA MET A 189 -4.36 3.59 -1.83
C MET A 189 -4.64 4.66 -2.89
N LEU A 190 -5.03 4.26 -4.11
CA LEU A 190 -5.40 5.17 -5.19
C LEU A 190 -6.64 6.01 -4.83
N ALA A 191 -7.68 5.38 -4.27
CA ALA A 191 -8.90 6.05 -3.83
C ALA A 191 -8.64 7.02 -2.68
N ASN A 192 -7.87 6.62 -1.67
CA ASN A 192 -7.50 7.47 -0.54
C ASN A 192 -6.68 8.69 -0.99
N ARG A 193 -5.72 8.48 -1.89
CA ARG A 193 -4.93 9.56 -2.48
C ARG A 193 -5.80 10.58 -3.21
N ASP A 194 -6.81 10.14 -3.97
CA ASP A 194 -7.76 11.04 -4.62
C ASP A 194 -8.62 11.81 -3.62
N ALA A 195 -9.02 11.19 -2.52
CA ALA A 195 -9.73 11.84 -1.42
C ALA A 195 -8.89 12.94 -0.76
N VAL A 196 -7.63 12.67 -0.44
CA VAL A 196 -6.68 13.66 0.12
C VAL A 196 -6.44 14.82 -0.84
N ARG A 197 -6.30 14.53 -2.15
CA ARG A 197 -6.18 15.56 -3.19
C ARG A 197 -7.38 16.50 -3.23
N ARG A 198 -8.60 15.96 -3.06
CA ARG A 198 -9.83 16.77 -2.99
C ARG A 198 -9.94 17.54 -1.69
N ALA A 199 -9.53 16.95 -0.58
CA ALA A 199 -9.57 17.61 0.73
C ALA A 199 -8.57 18.76 0.85
N PHE A 200 -7.36 18.62 0.29
CA PHE A 200 -6.27 19.60 0.38
C PHE A 200 -5.63 19.92 -0.97
N PRO A 201 -6.39 20.42 -1.95
CA PRO A 201 -5.90 20.58 -3.33
C PRO A 201 -4.71 21.53 -3.46
N ALA A 202 -4.65 22.57 -2.66
CA ALA A 202 -3.55 23.54 -2.69
C ALA A 202 -2.26 22.94 -2.14
N VAL A 203 -2.33 22.25 -1.00
CA VAL A 203 -1.17 21.56 -0.39
C VAL A 203 -0.67 20.47 -1.33
N PHE A 204 -1.56 19.64 -1.84
CA PHE A 204 -1.21 18.56 -2.75
C PHE A 204 -0.44 19.06 -3.98
N ARG A 205 -0.88 20.16 -4.60
CA ARG A 205 -0.17 20.77 -5.72
C ARG A 205 1.17 21.38 -5.33
N SER A 206 1.23 22.08 -4.20
CA SER A 206 2.46 22.75 -3.77
C SER A 206 3.58 21.80 -3.38
N MET A 207 3.25 20.59 -2.97
CA MET A 207 4.21 19.57 -2.55
C MET A 207 4.81 18.78 -3.73
N GLY A 208 4.34 18.96 -4.96
CA GLY A 208 4.88 18.25 -6.12
C GLY A 208 4.73 16.73 -6.00
N VAL A 209 3.57 16.27 -5.53
CA VAL A 209 3.31 14.84 -5.28
C VAL A 209 3.41 14.06 -6.59
N ARG A 210 4.24 13.01 -6.64
CA ARG A 210 4.44 12.16 -7.83
C ARG A 210 3.11 11.52 -8.27
N PRO A 211 2.78 11.51 -9.59
CA PRO A 211 1.60 10.82 -10.09
C PRO A 211 1.75 9.31 -9.96
N ILE A 212 0.65 8.62 -9.66
CA ILE A 212 0.56 7.15 -9.58
C ILE A 212 -0.68 6.61 -10.29
N GLU A 213 -1.45 7.46 -10.92
CA GLU A 213 -2.71 7.14 -11.58
C GLU A 213 -2.53 6.17 -12.77
N HIS A 214 -1.29 6.04 -13.26
CA HIS A 214 -0.92 5.12 -14.33
C HIS A 214 -0.76 3.65 -13.87
N TYR A 215 -0.78 3.38 -12.56
CA TYR A 215 -0.60 2.03 -12.02
C TYR A 215 -1.47 0.95 -12.70
N PRO A 216 -2.79 1.14 -12.92
CA PRO A 216 -3.61 0.11 -13.56
C PRO A 216 -3.17 -0.19 -15.00
N LEU A 217 -2.67 0.80 -15.72
CA LEU A 217 -2.16 0.61 -17.09
C LEU A 217 -0.83 -0.14 -17.10
N GLU A 218 0.05 0.12 -16.14
CA GLU A 218 1.30 -0.63 -15.96
C GLU A 218 1.03 -2.08 -15.58
N LEU A 219 0.03 -2.32 -14.71
CA LEU A 219 -0.43 -3.66 -14.38
C LEU A 219 -0.94 -4.39 -15.62
N LEU A 220 -1.77 -3.74 -16.43
CA LEU A 220 -2.27 -4.29 -17.70
C LEU A 220 -1.13 -4.62 -18.66
N ALA A 221 -0.16 -3.72 -18.80
CA ALA A 221 1.01 -3.93 -19.65
C ALA A 221 1.86 -5.13 -19.16
N THR A 222 2.04 -5.24 -17.85
CA THR A 222 2.72 -6.38 -17.22
C THR A 222 2.03 -7.69 -17.57
N LEU A 223 0.70 -7.76 -17.40
CA LEU A 223 -0.08 -8.97 -17.69
C LEU A 223 -0.01 -9.35 -19.18
N ARG A 224 -0.10 -8.36 -20.09
CA ARG A 224 0.06 -8.60 -21.53
C ARG A 224 1.44 -9.16 -21.88
N SER A 225 2.48 -8.72 -21.20
CA SER A 225 3.85 -9.18 -21.46
C SER A 225 4.08 -10.66 -21.15
N LEU A 226 3.20 -11.28 -20.35
CA LEU A 226 3.30 -12.70 -19.99
C LEU A 226 2.91 -13.63 -21.16
N VAL A 227 2.28 -13.12 -22.22
CA VAL A 227 1.82 -13.88 -23.39
C VAL A 227 2.34 -13.22 -24.69
N PRO A 228 3.67 -13.16 -24.89
CA PRO A 228 4.30 -12.30 -25.92
C PRO A 228 3.99 -12.68 -27.37
N PHE A 229 3.42 -13.86 -27.62
CA PHE A 229 3.20 -14.38 -28.97
C PHE A 229 1.74 -14.28 -29.45
N HIS A 230 0.87 -13.62 -28.70
CA HIS A 230 -0.54 -13.45 -29.04
C HIS A 230 -0.88 -11.97 -29.25
N GLU A 231 -1.44 -11.64 -30.41
CA GLU A 231 -1.91 -10.27 -30.70
C GLU A 231 -3.18 -9.92 -29.93
N ASP A 232 -4.09 -10.89 -29.77
CA ASP A 232 -5.34 -10.76 -29.03
C ASP A 232 -5.28 -11.48 -27.68
N VAL A 233 -4.74 -10.81 -26.66
CA VAL A 233 -4.70 -11.34 -25.30
C VAL A 233 -5.95 -10.95 -24.55
N SER A 234 -6.78 -11.92 -24.16
CA SER A 234 -7.87 -11.71 -23.23
C SER A 234 -7.34 -11.70 -21.79
N ILE A 235 -7.63 -10.62 -21.08
CA ILE A 235 -7.28 -10.45 -19.68
C ILE A 235 -8.57 -10.19 -18.91
N ALA A 236 -8.76 -10.91 -17.80
CA ALA A 236 -9.89 -10.75 -16.91
C ALA A 236 -9.45 -10.74 -15.45
N ILE A 237 -10.23 -10.12 -14.60
CA ILE A 237 -10.08 -10.23 -13.16
C ILE A 237 -11.10 -11.23 -12.65
N LEU A 238 -10.62 -12.28 -11.99
CA LEU A 238 -11.46 -13.29 -11.35
C LEU A 238 -11.81 -12.82 -9.93
N THR A 239 -13.09 -12.81 -9.60
CA THR A 239 -13.59 -12.46 -8.27
C THR A 239 -14.46 -13.60 -7.70
N PRO A 240 -14.41 -13.85 -6.38
CA PRO A 240 -15.39 -14.73 -5.73
C PRO A 240 -16.76 -14.07 -5.51
N GLY A 241 -17.00 -12.89 -6.11
CA GLY A 241 -18.26 -12.18 -6.03
C GLY A 241 -18.35 -11.11 -4.94
N VAL A 242 -19.52 -10.49 -4.88
CA VAL A 242 -19.79 -9.28 -4.06
C VAL A 242 -19.60 -9.47 -2.56
N PHE A 243 -19.64 -10.70 -2.06
CA PHE A 243 -19.44 -10.99 -0.64
C PHE A 243 -17.97 -11.10 -0.24
N ASN A 244 -17.04 -11.05 -1.21
CA ASN A 244 -15.62 -11.07 -0.91
C ASN A 244 -15.16 -9.71 -0.35
N SER A 245 -14.34 -9.72 0.69
CA SER A 245 -13.81 -8.50 1.32
C SER A 245 -13.02 -7.61 0.38
N ALA A 246 -12.40 -8.17 -0.66
CA ALA A 246 -11.63 -7.45 -1.66
C ALA A 246 -12.44 -7.14 -2.95
N TYR A 247 -13.76 -7.32 -2.95
CA TYR A 247 -14.58 -7.11 -4.16
C TYR A 247 -14.44 -5.70 -4.73
N PHE A 248 -14.37 -4.69 -3.86
CA PHE A 248 -14.11 -3.32 -4.31
C PHE A 248 -12.83 -3.24 -5.16
N GLU A 249 -11.72 -3.85 -4.70
CA GLU A 249 -10.46 -3.83 -5.46
C GLU A 249 -10.58 -4.52 -6.81
N HIS A 250 -11.25 -5.68 -6.84
CA HIS A 250 -11.45 -6.42 -8.08
C HIS A 250 -12.23 -5.57 -9.10
N ALA A 251 -13.37 -4.99 -8.69
CA ALA A 251 -14.21 -4.15 -9.53
C ALA A 251 -13.50 -2.84 -9.94
N PHE A 252 -12.76 -2.23 -9.02
CA PHE A 252 -12.00 -1.01 -9.27
C PHE A 252 -10.92 -1.24 -10.33
N LEU A 253 -10.08 -2.28 -10.16
CA LEU A 253 -9.01 -2.57 -11.10
C LEU A 253 -9.55 -3.01 -12.46
N ALA A 254 -10.58 -3.86 -12.52
CA ALA A 254 -11.22 -4.24 -13.78
C ALA A 254 -11.66 -3.02 -14.58
N ARG A 255 -12.34 -2.08 -13.93
CA ARG A 255 -12.80 -0.83 -14.55
C ARG A 255 -11.64 0.07 -14.99
N GLN A 256 -10.60 0.23 -14.16
CA GLN A 256 -9.47 1.09 -14.46
C GLN A 256 -8.57 0.52 -15.58
N MET A 257 -8.46 -0.78 -15.66
CA MET A 257 -7.71 -1.48 -16.70
C MET A 257 -8.52 -1.67 -17.99
N GLY A 258 -9.84 -1.53 -17.93
CA GLY A 258 -10.74 -1.79 -19.06
C GLY A 258 -10.84 -3.27 -19.40
N VAL A 259 -10.80 -4.16 -18.41
CA VAL A 259 -10.89 -5.62 -18.56
C VAL A 259 -12.17 -6.15 -17.90
N GLU A 260 -12.54 -7.38 -18.27
CA GLU A 260 -13.71 -8.05 -17.71
C GLU A 260 -13.49 -8.43 -16.24
N LEU A 261 -14.56 -8.31 -15.45
CA LEU A 261 -14.68 -8.88 -14.11
C LEU A 261 -15.54 -10.14 -14.21
N VAL A 262 -14.99 -11.28 -13.85
CA VAL A 262 -15.65 -12.61 -13.97
C VAL A 262 -15.71 -13.30 -12.61
N GLU A 263 -16.79 -14.05 -12.35
CA GLU A 263 -17.01 -14.87 -11.16
C GLU A 263 -16.73 -16.36 -11.44
#